data_a9b7c5be47853905f66227cbec5cf9c1
#
_entry.id   a9b7c5be47853905f66227cbec5cf9c1
#
_cell.length_a   1.000
_cell.length_b   1.000
_cell.length_c   1.000
_cell.angle_alpha   90.00
_cell.angle_beta   90.00
_cell.angle_gamma   90.00
#
_symmetry.space_group_name_H-M   'P 1'
#
loop_
_entity.id
_entity.type
_entity.pdbx_description
1 polymer ?
#
loop_
_entity_poly.entity_id
_entity_poly.type
_entity_poly.pdbx_seq_one_letter_code
_entity_poly.pdbx_strand_id
1 'polypeptide(L)'
;LLPPTNSSIYSRISARRALFLLLSVVFLVASSTASSVSAAGGDIEIVSTDESVNFPGNMDLSVTAEGDADIVDVRLYYHTVGSRIWTYAYPDFVPANRITATLNLTGEVSTYLPPGTEVEYYYEITDAHGNVLQTELALVEYEDTRFDWDEVKVGPLTLRYYDQSGAVVRSVAKKLESDLARLQDVLQIEQADEIKGVIYSKRSHTLDAFPQQSRTTTEQQTFQGFAFPERSIFLGLGMERGLIVHESAHLMLGQAMGDNALPTPAWLDEGFASYMDPSVKIFSGGSLNSRTNSLRAMNTVTGTPHSIGTFYQKSLSVVAFMMDRFGETQFQRLITELGQGSTMDIALTRVYGFDIDGLDARWAGEIATKRTAEPSSPGRLTPDPERPSPILLFNSWLLGGLILLVLGAVSIQYVASKLRPERYPKDGLQPWEDPDLWDDDDDLNSNGPY
;
A
#
# COMPACT_ATOMS: atom_id res chain seq x y z
N LEU A 1 -42.81 -58.06 -16.48
CA LEU A 1 -43.20 -56.64 -16.54
C LEU A 1 -41.98 -55.81 -16.24
N LEU A 2 -41.29 -55.33 -17.30
CA LEU A 2 -40.16 -54.40 -17.25
C LEU A 2 -40.68 -52.95 -17.31
N PRO A 3 -40.09 -51.98 -16.59
CA PRO A 3 -40.48 -50.56 -16.71
C PRO A 3 -39.75 -49.89 -17.89
N PRO A 4 -40.30 -48.80 -18.46
CA PRO A 4 -39.76 -48.18 -19.68
C PRO A 4 -38.54 -47.30 -19.38
N THR A 5 -37.61 -47.35 -20.33
CA THR A 5 -36.39 -46.53 -20.38
C THR A 5 -36.71 -45.06 -20.68
N ASN A 6 -36.25 -44.17 -19.83
CA ASN A 6 -36.42 -42.73 -19.98
C ASN A 6 -35.19 -42.12 -20.70
N SER A 7 -35.32 -41.88 -22.01
CA SER A 7 -34.32 -41.23 -22.86
C SER A 7 -34.70 -39.77 -23.14
N SER A 8 -34.47 -38.86 -22.19
CA SER A 8 -34.81 -37.45 -22.43
C SER A 8 -33.98 -36.42 -21.64
N ILE A 9 -32.73 -36.73 -21.33
CA ILE A 9 -31.87 -35.78 -20.58
C ILE A 9 -30.71 -35.19 -21.40
N TYR A 10 -30.41 -35.72 -22.59
CA TYR A 10 -29.23 -35.30 -23.37
C TYR A 10 -29.44 -34.19 -24.41
N SER A 11 -30.68 -33.69 -24.62
CA SER A 11 -30.94 -32.72 -25.69
C SER A 11 -31.03 -31.23 -25.22
N ARG A 12 -30.89 -30.94 -23.91
CA ARG A 12 -31.01 -29.54 -23.41
C ARG A 12 -29.70 -28.82 -23.10
N ILE A 13 -28.54 -29.50 -23.23
CA ILE A 13 -27.23 -28.90 -22.94
C ILE A 13 -26.58 -28.24 -24.16
N SER A 14 -26.95 -28.65 -25.38
CA SER A 14 -26.36 -28.08 -26.60
C SER A 14 -26.91 -26.74 -27.05
N ALA A 15 -28.17 -26.43 -26.72
CA ALA A 15 -28.80 -25.17 -27.14
C ALA A 15 -28.33 -23.93 -26.33
N ARG A 16 -27.90 -24.12 -25.08
CA ARG A 16 -27.38 -23.00 -24.25
C ARG A 16 -25.93 -22.64 -24.57
N ARG A 17 -25.12 -23.60 -25.04
CA ARG A 17 -23.74 -23.32 -25.48
C ARG A 17 -23.66 -22.65 -26.84
N ALA A 18 -24.62 -22.88 -27.73
CA ALA A 18 -24.68 -22.21 -29.02
C ALA A 18 -25.17 -20.76 -28.89
N LEU A 19 -26.02 -20.44 -27.88
CA LEU A 19 -26.50 -19.10 -27.64
C LEU A 19 -25.45 -18.20 -26.98
N PHE A 20 -24.56 -18.78 -26.12
CA PHE A 20 -23.46 -18.02 -25.54
C PHE A 20 -22.33 -17.73 -26.53
N LEU A 21 -22.07 -18.61 -27.49
CA LEU A 21 -21.10 -18.36 -28.57
C LEU A 21 -21.59 -17.33 -29.60
N LEU A 22 -22.90 -17.21 -29.82
CA LEU A 22 -23.46 -16.20 -30.71
C LEU A 22 -23.54 -14.80 -30.07
N LEU A 23 -23.67 -14.72 -28.74
CA LEU A 23 -23.59 -13.45 -28.01
C LEU A 23 -22.14 -12.97 -27.86
N SER A 24 -21.14 -13.87 -27.77
CA SER A 24 -19.74 -13.49 -27.71
C SER A 24 -19.18 -13.00 -29.05
N VAL A 25 -19.74 -13.39 -30.19
CA VAL A 25 -19.30 -12.91 -31.51
C VAL A 25 -19.95 -11.59 -31.90
N VAL A 26 -21.10 -11.24 -31.31
CA VAL A 26 -21.75 -9.92 -31.54
C VAL A 26 -21.08 -8.80 -30.71
N PHE A 27 -20.35 -9.14 -29.65
CA PHE A 27 -19.61 -8.15 -28.85
C PHE A 27 -18.23 -7.77 -29.39
N LEU A 28 -17.72 -8.51 -30.40
CA LEU A 28 -16.38 -8.26 -30.96
C LEU A 28 -16.42 -7.45 -32.28
N VAL A 29 -17.54 -6.89 -32.68
CA VAL A 29 -17.67 -6.02 -33.88
C VAL A 29 -18.42 -4.73 -33.58
N ALA A 30 -18.63 -4.40 -32.30
CA ALA A 30 -18.88 -3.00 -31.92
C ALA A 30 -17.52 -2.28 -31.80
N SER A 31 -16.77 -2.25 -32.93
CA SER A 31 -15.77 -1.22 -33.15
C SER A 31 -16.50 0.10 -32.97
N SER A 32 -16.15 0.78 -31.90
CA SER A 32 -16.59 2.09 -31.52
C SER A 32 -16.53 3.05 -32.70
N THR A 33 -17.65 3.26 -33.36
CA THR A 33 -17.89 4.59 -33.91
C THR A 33 -18.14 5.46 -32.68
N ALA A 34 -17.08 6.12 -32.19
CA ALA A 34 -17.23 7.24 -31.30
C ALA A 34 -18.19 8.22 -31.98
N SER A 35 -19.46 8.20 -31.59
CA SER A 35 -20.39 9.25 -31.94
C SER A 35 -19.91 10.48 -31.19
N SER A 36 -19.20 11.36 -31.88
CA SER A 36 -18.93 12.70 -31.42
C SER A 36 -20.28 13.34 -31.07
N VAL A 37 -20.59 13.40 -29.79
CA VAL A 37 -21.61 14.30 -29.29
C VAL A 37 -21.02 15.69 -29.44
N SER A 38 -21.29 16.33 -30.57
CA SER A 38 -21.02 17.74 -30.78
C SER A 38 -21.87 18.51 -29.77
N ALA A 39 -21.25 18.91 -28.66
CA ALA A 39 -21.80 19.98 -27.85
C ALA A 39 -21.76 21.24 -28.72
N ALA A 40 -22.92 21.92 -28.86
CA ALA A 40 -23.08 23.10 -29.66
C ALA A 40 -22.24 24.27 -29.10
N GLY A 41 -21.06 24.46 -29.65
CA GLY A 41 -20.17 25.58 -29.36
C GLY A 41 -18.91 25.40 -30.19
N GLY A 42 -18.85 25.96 -31.39
CA GLY A 42 -17.75 26.21 -32.35
C GLY A 42 -16.53 25.27 -32.31
N ASP A 43 -16.26 24.75 -33.39
CA ASP A 43 -14.99 24.43 -34.10
C ASP A 43 -13.75 23.89 -33.36
N ILE A 44 -13.82 23.38 -32.10
CA ILE A 44 -12.74 22.61 -31.47
C ILE A 44 -13.09 21.12 -31.60
N GLU A 45 -12.14 20.33 -32.12
CA GLU A 45 -12.27 18.88 -32.26
C GLU A 45 -11.11 18.17 -31.53
N ILE A 46 -11.40 17.09 -30.79
CA ILE A 46 -10.39 16.22 -30.21
C ILE A 46 -9.92 15.23 -31.28
N VAL A 47 -8.64 15.29 -31.60
CA VAL A 47 -8.00 14.39 -32.56
C VAL A 47 -7.59 13.08 -31.89
N SER A 48 -6.95 13.17 -30.70
CA SER A 48 -6.61 12.03 -29.88
C SER A 48 -6.42 12.41 -28.41
N THR A 49 -6.61 11.44 -27.53
CA THR A 49 -6.13 11.45 -26.15
C THR A 49 -5.21 10.26 -25.98
N ASP A 50 -4.02 10.46 -25.42
CA ASP A 50 -3.01 9.43 -25.27
C ASP A 50 -2.51 9.38 -23.83
N GLU A 51 -2.29 8.17 -23.33
CA GLU A 51 -1.81 7.86 -21.98
C GLU A 51 -0.53 7.05 -22.07
N SER A 52 0.49 7.43 -21.31
CA SER A 52 1.74 6.68 -21.24
C SER A 52 2.18 6.50 -19.80
N VAL A 53 2.23 5.26 -19.36
CA VAL A 53 2.69 4.88 -18.02
C VAL A 53 4.00 4.12 -18.13
N ASN A 54 5.07 4.68 -17.55
CA ASN A 54 6.41 4.10 -17.53
C ASN A 54 6.89 4.01 -16.08
N PHE A 55 6.41 2.99 -15.35
CA PHE A 55 6.76 2.78 -13.95
C PHE A 55 8.28 2.46 -13.79
N PRO A 56 8.97 3.00 -12.77
CA PRO A 56 8.53 3.88 -11.68
C PRO A 56 8.60 5.39 -12.01
N GLY A 57 8.76 5.71 -13.26
CA GLY A 57 8.95 7.09 -13.74
C GLY A 57 7.65 7.81 -14.06
N ASN A 58 7.40 8.02 -15.34
CA ASN A 58 6.39 8.96 -15.82
C ASN A 58 5.01 8.33 -15.96
N MET A 59 3.99 9.14 -15.66
CA MET A 59 2.63 8.99 -16.14
C MET A 59 2.29 10.25 -16.92
N ASP A 60 2.36 10.15 -18.24
CA ASP A 60 2.12 11.27 -19.13
C ASP A 60 0.71 11.16 -19.72
N LEU A 61 -0.05 12.24 -19.58
CA LEU A 61 -1.37 12.39 -20.18
C LEU A 61 -1.29 13.47 -21.24
N SER A 62 -1.74 13.17 -22.46
CA SER A 62 -1.71 14.11 -23.56
C SER A 62 -3.02 14.17 -24.33
N VAL A 63 -3.32 15.35 -24.86
CA VAL A 63 -4.44 15.60 -25.76
C VAL A 63 -3.96 16.29 -27.01
N THR A 64 -4.38 15.81 -28.16
CA THR A 64 -4.25 16.51 -29.45
C THR A 64 -5.60 17.06 -29.84
N ALA A 65 -5.67 18.37 -30.03
CA ALA A 65 -6.89 19.06 -30.42
C ALA A 65 -6.64 19.99 -31.61
N GLU A 66 -7.67 20.25 -32.43
CA GLU A 66 -7.63 21.11 -33.60
C GLU A 66 -8.89 22.01 -33.61
N GLY A 67 -8.71 23.26 -34.00
CA GLY A 67 -9.80 24.22 -34.11
C GLY A 67 -9.63 25.22 -35.29
N ASP A 68 -10.67 25.93 -35.60
CA ASP A 68 -10.64 27.01 -36.62
C ASP A 68 -9.85 28.24 -36.11
N ALA A 69 -9.75 28.41 -34.81
CA ALA A 69 -8.92 29.42 -34.14
C ALA A 69 -7.82 28.78 -33.31
N ASP A 70 -6.79 29.58 -32.94
CA ASP A 70 -5.73 29.12 -32.09
C ASP A 70 -6.26 28.67 -30.72
N ILE A 71 -5.92 27.50 -30.28
CA ILE A 71 -6.16 27.01 -28.92
C ILE A 71 -5.20 27.73 -27.99
N VAL A 72 -5.74 28.39 -26.95
CA VAL A 72 -5.01 29.30 -26.07
C VAL A 72 -4.96 28.86 -24.61
N ASP A 73 -5.88 27.97 -24.18
CA ASP A 73 -5.90 27.40 -22.83
C ASP A 73 -6.26 25.92 -22.88
N VAL A 74 -5.52 25.11 -22.12
CA VAL A 74 -5.77 23.70 -21.90
C VAL A 74 -5.62 23.41 -20.42
N ARG A 75 -6.66 22.87 -19.80
CA ARG A 75 -6.65 22.43 -18.42
C ARG A 75 -6.95 20.94 -18.34
N LEU A 76 -6.11 20.21 -17.62
CA LEU A 76 -6.38 18.83 -17.24
C LEU A 76 -6.97 18.83 -15.83
N TYR A 77 -8.23 18.42 -15.68
CA TYR A 77 -8.85 18.15 -14.39
C TYR A 77 -8.69 16.68 -14.08
N TYR A 78 -8.26 16.36 -12.85
CA TYR A 78 -8.06 14.98 -12.45
C TYR A 78 -8.27 14.80 -10.95
N HIS A 79 -8.58 13.56 -10.57
CA HIS A 79 -8.53 13.09 -9.18
C HIS A 79 -8.16 11.60 -9.13
N THR A 80 -7.65 11.12 -8.00
CA THR A 80 -7.47 9.69 -7.76
C THR A 80 -8.80 9.07 -7.35
N VAL A 81 -9.13 7.89 -7.87
CA VAL A 81 -10.30 7.12 -7.43
C VAL A 81 -10.21 6.89 -5.92
N GLY A 82 -11.32 7.12 -5.21
CA GLY A 82 -11.37 7.17 -3.75
C GLY A 82 -11.23 8.57 -3.16
N SER A 83 -10.68 9.54 -3.89
CA SER A 83 -10.67 10.96 -3.50
C SER A 83 -11.86 11.71 -4.09
N ARG A 84 -12.47 12.61 -3.32
CA ARG A 84 -13.53 13.52 -3.81
C ARG A 84 -12.98 14.87 -4.26
N ILE A 85 -11.68 15.10 -4.10
CA ILE A 85 -11.05 16.37 -4.40
C ILE A 85 -10.54 16.35 -5.82
N TRP A 86 -11.16 17.15 -6.69
CA TRP A 86 -10.67 17.43 -8.02
C TRP A 86 -9.55 18.47 -7.98
N THR A 87 -8.50 18.19 -8.70
CA THR A 87 -7.36 19.10 -8.91
C THR A 87 -7.29 19.42 -10.40
N TYR A 88 -6.65 20.52 -10.77
CA TYR A 88 -6.35 20.80 -12.16
C TYR A 88 -4.90 21.23 -12.35
N ALA A 89 -4.38 20.98 -13.54
CA ALA A 89 -3.05 21.39 -13.97
C ALA A 89 -3.11 21.90 -15.40
N TYR A 90 -2.06 22.61 -15.81
CA TYR A 90 -1.92 23.15 -17.15
C TYR A 90 -0.89 22.34 -17.93
N PRO A 91 -1.31 21.49 -18.90
CA PRO A 91 -0.40 20.80 -19.78
C PRO A 91 0.43 21.78 -20.61
N ASP A 92 1.67 21.41 -20.88
CA ASP A 92 2.56 22.22 -21.73
C ASP A 92 2.17 22.12 -23.20
N PHE A 93 2.00 23.25 -23.87
CA PHE A 93 1.76 23.34 -25.31
C PHE A 93 2.14 24.72 -25.86
N VAL A 94 2.22 24.86 -27.18
CA VAL A 94 2.39 26.12 -27.88
C VAL A 94 1.07 26.48 -28.60
N PRO A 95 0.47 27.65 -28.31
CA PRO A 95 -0.77 28.08 -28.94
C PRO A 95 -0.73 28.01 -30.47
N ALA A 96 -1.69 27.34 -31.07
CA ALA A 96 -1.90 27.18 -32.52
C ALA A 96 -3.30 26.63 -32.77
N ASN A 97 -3.74 26.60 -34.04
CA ASN A 97 -5.01 26.01 -34.43
C ASN A 97 -5.01 24.46 -34.27
N ARG A 98 -3.85 23.82 -34.21
CA ARG A 98 -3.68 22.42 -33.85
C ARG A 98 -2.55 22.30 -32.84
N ILE A 99 -2.84 21.68 -31.69
CA ILE A 99 -1.91 21.52 -30.57
C ILE A 99 -1.82 20.06 -30.13
N THR A 100 -0.72 19.73 -29.49
CA THR A 100 -0.62 18.58 -28.57
C THR A 100 -0.15 19.13 -27.23
N ALA A 101 -0.99 18.96 -26.21
CA ALA A 101 -0.70 19.39 -24.85
C ALA A 101 -0.44 18.16 -23.97
N THR A 102 0.67 18.16 -23.23
CA THR A 102 1.11 17.02 -22.43
C THR A 102 1.38 17.45 -21.00
N LEU A 103 0.92 16.65 -20.03
CA LEU A 103 1.21 16.78 -18.61
C LEU A 103 1.87 15.51 -18.09
N ASN A 104 3.00 15.66 -17.40
CA ASN A 104 3.59 14.58 -16.62
C ASN A 104 3.01 14.59 -15.20
N LEU A 105 2.07 13.70 -14.94
CA LEU A 105 1.32 13.71 -13.67
C LEU A 105 2.20 13.30 -12.46
N THR A 106 3.17 12.42 -12.64
CA THR A 106 4.06 11.97 -11.54
C THR A 106 5.22 12.93 -11.27
N GLY A 107 5.66 13.71 -12.27
CA GLY A 107 6.74 14.68 -12.14
C GLY A 107 6.33 16.01 -11.51
N GLU A 108 5.08 16.44 -11.77
CA GLU A 108 4.54 17.70 -11.26
C GLU A 108 3.97 17.58 -9.84
N VAL A 109 3.45 16.40 -9.50
CA VAL A 109 2.93 16.11 -8.17
C VAL A 109 4.08 15.58 -7.31
N SER A 110 4.66 16.40 -6.44
CA SER A 110 5.72 16.02 -5.50
C SER A 110 5.29 14.93 -4.50
N THR A 111 4.14 14.32 -4.69
CA THR A 111 3.53 13.30 -3.85
C THR A 111 3.73 11.93 -4.49
N TYR A 112 4.25 10.99 -3.70
CA TYR A 112 4.34 9.59 -4.07
C TYR A 112 2.99 9.04 -4.54
N LEU A 113 2.96 8.41 -5.72
CA LEU A 113 1.80 7.72 -6.27
C LEU A 113 2.05 6.22 -6.20
N PRO A 114 1.28 5.46 -5.37
CA PRO A 114 1.43 4.01 -5.31
C PRO A 114 1.01 3.35 -6.62
N PRO A 115 1.73 2.31 -7.10
CA PRO A 115 1.30 1.54 -8.27
C PRO A 115 -0.07 0.89 -8.01
N GLY A 116 -0.90 0.87 -9.05
CA GLY A 116 -2.29 0.45 -8.97
C GLY A 116 -3.27 1.60 -8.70
N THR A 117 -2.77 2.84 -8.51
CA THR A 117 -3.64 4.01 -8.36
C THR A 117 -4.36 4.31 -9.67
N GLU A 118 -5.67 4.43 -9.59
CA GLU A 118 -6.53 4.84 -10.69
C GLU A 118 -6.77 6.34 -10.62
N VAL A 119 -6.68 7.00 -11.78
CA VAL A 119 -6.88 8.44 -11.94
C VAL A 119 -7.98 8.66 -12.96
N GLU A 120 -9.07 9.29 -12.56
CA GLU A 120 -10.08 9.82 -13.45
C GLU A 120 -9.68 11.23 -13.88
N TYR A 121 -9.85 11.54 -15.17
CA TYR A 121 -9.47 12.84 -15.72
C TYR A 121 -10.31 13.25 -16.93
N TYR A 122 -10.33 14.55 -17.20
CA TYR A 122 -10.85 15.14 -18.43
C TYR A 122 -10.11 16.44 -18.75
N TYR A 123 -10.15 16.84 -20.03
CA TYR A 123 -9.60 18.11 -20.48
C TYR A 123 -10.69 19.14 -20.69
N GLU A 124 -10.39 20.41 -20.38
CA GLU A 124 -11.12 21.59 -20.78
C GLU A 124 -10.21 22.42 -21.68
N ILE A 125 -10.66 22.70 -22.92
CA ILE A 125 -9.85 23.32 -23.97
C ILE A 125 -10.57 24.57 -24.44
N THR A 126 -9.85 25.71 -24.50
CA THR A 126 -10.41 27.01 -24.90
C THR A 126 -9.63 27.57 -26.08
N ASP A 127 -10.32 28.06 -27.10
CA ASP A 127 -9.76 28.76 -28.27
C ASP A 127 -9.69 30.29 -28.07
N ALA A 128 -9.06 30.99 -29.02
CA ALA A 128 -8.91 32.44 -29.00
C ALA A 128 -10.24 33.20 -29.21
N HIS A 129 -11.29 32.54 -29.65
CA HIS A 129 -12.63 33.11 -29.76
C HIS A 129 -13.46 32.93 -28.48
N GLY A 130 -12.92 32.18 -27.49
CA GLY A 130 -13.59 31.89 -26.23
C GLY A 130 -14.55 30.69 -26.31
N ASN A 131 -14.47 29.87 -27.35
CA ASN A 131 -15.16 28.60 -27.40
C ASN A 131 -14.48 27.62 -26.43
N VAL A 132 -15.27 26.82 -25.72
CA VAL A 132 -14.79 25.84 -24.74
C VAL A 132 -15.31 24.48 -25.11
N LEU A 133 -14.40 23.50 -25.17
CA LEU A 133 -14.70 22.08 -25.31
C LEU A 133 -14.22 21.33 -24.05
N GLN A 134 -15.07 20.48 -23.51
CA GLN A 134 -14.72 19.54 -22.45
C GLN A 134 -14.73 18.12 -23.02
N THR A 135 -13.68 17.33 -22.72
CA THR A 135 -13.64 15.91 -23.13
C THR A 135 -14.54 15.05 -22.24
N GLU A 136 -14.84 13.84 -22.69
CA GLU A 136 -15.43 12.83 -21.81
C GLU A 136 -14.47 12.46 -20.67
N LEU A 137 -15.04 11.95 -19.57
CA LEU A 137 -14.27 11.45 -18.44
C LEU A 137 -13.52 10.17 -18.85
N ALA A 138 -12.21 10.14 -18.62
CA ALA A 138 -11.35 9.02 -18.89
C ALA A 138 -10.74 8.49 -17.58
N LEU A 139 -10.30 7.23 -17.60
CA LEU A 139 -9.68 6.53 -16.47
C LEU A 139 -8.34 5.94 -16.90
N VAL A 140 -7.29 6.22 -16.15
CA VAL A 140 -5.97 5.62 -16.32
C VAL A 140 -5.47 5.04 -15.01
N GLU A 141 -4.78 3.90 -15.07
CA GLU A 141 -4.14 3.29 -13.89
C GLU A 141 -2.62 3.49 -13.96
N TYR A 142 -2.02 3.97 -12.85
CA TYR A 142 -0.57 3.98 -12.66
C TYR A 142 -0.09 2.57 -12.32
N GLU A 143 0.05 1.73 -13.34
CA GLU A 143 0.42 0.34 -13.21
C GLU A 143 1.94 0.14 -13.21
N ASP A 144 2.43 -0.81 -12.40
CA ASP A 144 3.81 -1.29 -12.52
C ASP A 144 3.93 -2.25 -13.71
N THR A 145 4.30 -1.70 -14.84
CA THR A 145 4.38 -2.41 -16.14
C THR A 145 5.55 -3.40 -16.26
N ARG A 146 6.33 -3.59 -15.19
CA ARG A 146 7.45 -4.55 -15.18
C ARG A 146 7.01 -6.00 -15.06
N PHE A 147 5.74 -6.24 -14.69
CA PHE A 147 5.20 -7.58 -14.38
C PHE A 147 3.88 -7.84 -15.10
N ASP A 148 3.63 -9.12 -15.42
CA ASP A 148 2.34 -9.59 -15.89
C ASP A 148 1.48 -9.89 -14.65
N TRP A 149 0.50 -9.05 -14.34
CA TRP A 149 -0.34 -9.13 -13.16
C TRP A 149 -1.52 -10.07 -13.38
N ASP A 150 -1.68 -11.03 -12.49
CA ASP A 150 -2.92 -11.80 -12.30
C ASP A 150 -3.81 -11.11 -11.25
N GLU A 151 -5.09 -11.45 -11.23
CA GLU A 151 -6.07 -10.88 -10.32
C GLU A 151 -6.93 -11.94 -9.63
N VAL A 152 -7.30 -11.69 -8.37
CA VAL A 152 -8.34 -12.44 -7.65
C VAL A 152 -9.20 -11.49 -6.83
N LYS A 153 -10.53 -11.63 -6.95
CA LYS A 153 -11.51 -10.83 -6.19
C LYS A 153 -12.07 -11.64 -5.02
N VAL A 154 -12.08 -11.02 -3.83
CA VAL A 154 -12.61 -11.61 -2.58
C VAL A 154 -13.48 -10.57 -1.87
N GLY A 155 -14.80 -10.65 -2.02
CA GLY A 155 -15.72 -9.63 -1.51
C GLY A 155 -15.40 -8.24 -2.09
N PRO A 156 -15.13 -7.22 -1.25
CA PRO A 156 -14.76 -5.89 -1.71
C PRO A 156 -13.29 -5.78 -2.15
N LEU A 157 -12.45 -6.78 -1.87
CA LEU A 157 -11.02 -6.76 -2.12
C LEU A 157 -10.69 -7.35 -3.47
N THR A 158 -9.98 -6.59 -4.31
CA THR A 158 -9.32 -7.04 -5.53
C THR A 158 -7.81 -7.11 -5.27
N LEU A 159 -7.23 -8.32 -5.34
CA LEU A 159 -5.78 -8.53 -5.21
C LEU A 159 -5.15 -8.70 -6.58
N ARG A 160 -4.17 -7.86 -6.90
CA ARG A 160 -3.26 -8.02 -8.04
C ARG A 160 -1.96 -8.63 -7.56
N TYR A 161 -1.47 -9.64 -8.28
CA TYR A 161 -0.27 -10.40 -7.91
C TYR A 161 0.39 -10.97 -9.15
N TYR A 162 1.63 -11.41 -9.03
CA TYR A 162 2.37 -12.15 -10.07
C TYR A 162 3.27 -13.19 -9.40
N ASP A 163 3.76 -14.17 -10.18
CA ASP A 163 4.72 -15.19 -9.74
C ASP A 163 4.24 -15.94 -8.45
N GLN A 164 2.94 -16.25 -8.38
CA GLN A 164 2.31 -16.98 -7.28
C GLN A 164 1.64 -18.26 -7.78
N SER A 165 1.72 -19.35 -7.00
CA SER A 165 0.99 -20.55 -7.39
C SER A 165 -0.51 -20.37 -7.16
N GLY A 166 -1.33 -20.77 -8.14
CA GLY A 166 -2.78 -20.68 -8.01
C GLY A 166 -3.35 -21.48 -6.81
N ALA A 167 -2.63 -22.48 -6.27
CA ALA A 167 -3.03 -23.19 -5.07
C ALA A 167 -2.88 -22.32 -3.82
N VAL A 168 -1.78 -21.55 -3.72
CA VAL A 168 -1.56 -20.57 -2.63
C VAL A 168 -2.61 -19.49 -2.67
N VAL A 169 -2.81 -18.87 -3.84
CA VAL A 169 -3.80 -17.80 -4.02
C VAL A 169 -5.20 -18.25 -3.60
N ARG A 170 -5.67 -19.42 -4.11
CA ARG A 170 -6.98 -19.95 -3.72
C ARG A 170 -7.09 -20.24 -2.22
N SER A 171 -6.01 -20.76 -1.60
CA SER A 171 -6.00 -21.04 -0.16
C SER A 171 -6.10 -19.78 0.69
N VAL A 172 -5.40 -18.72 0.29
CA VAL A 172 -5.45 -17.41 0.96
C VAL A 172 -6.82 -16.77 0.73
N ALA A 173 -7.28 -16.65 -0.52
CA ALA A 173 -8.56 -16.06 -0.89
C ALA A 173 -9.74 -16.66 -0.09
N LYS A 174 -9.78 -18.00 0.01
CA LYS A 174 -10.83 -18.68 0.78
C LYS A 174 -10.88 -18.28 2.26
N LYS A 175 -9.73 -17.98 2.87
CA LYS A 175 -9.67 -17.56 4.27
C LYS A 175 -10.01 -16.08 4.42
N LEU A 176 -9.62 -15.26 3.45
CA LEU A 176 -9.90 -13.84 3.42
C LEU A 176 -11.40 -13.54 3.39
N GLU A 177 -12.25 -14.40 2.79
CA GLU A 177 -13.71 -14.21 2.79
C GLU A 177 -14.26 -13.99 4.20
N SER A 178 -13.86 -14.85 5.17
CA SER A 178 -14.30 -14.74 6.55
C SER A 178 -13.65 -13.58 7.31
N ASP A 179 -12.41 -13.23 6.96
CA ASP A 179 -11.69 -12.15 7.63
C ASP A 179 -12.24 -10.78 7.23
N LEU A 180 -12.52 -10.58 5.94
CA LEU A 180 -13.12 -9.35 5.43
C LEU A 180 -14.56 -9.18 5.95
N ALA A 181 -15.34 -10.26 6.00
CA ALA A 181 -16.66 -10.23 6.65
C ALA A 181 -16.56 -9.82 8.12
N ARG A 182 -15.57 -10.34 8.85
CA ARG A 182 -15.32 -9.96 10.24
C ARG A 182 -14.91 -8.48 10.39
N LEU A 183 -14.10 -7.95 9.47
CA LEU A 183 -13.77 -6.51 9.42
C LEU A 183 -15.02 -5.66 9.23
N GLN A 184 -15.89 -6.03 8.27
CA GLN A 184 -17.16 -5.34 8.03
C GLN A 184 -18.06 -5.35 9.27
N ASP A 185 -18.19 -6.51 9.94
CA ASP A 185 -19.01 -6.66 11.15
C ASP A 185 -18.49 -5.76 12.29
N VAL A 186 -17.18 -5.78 12.56
CA VAL A 186 -16.57 -4.98 13.64
C VAL A 186 -16.71 -3.49 13.37
N LEU A 187 -16.59 -3.08 12.11
CA LEU A 187 -16.69 -1.67 11.70
C LEU A 187 -18.11 -1.22 11.36
N GLN A 188 -19.10 -2.13 11.39
CA GLN A 188 -20.50 -1.89 10.99
C GLN A 188 -20.63 -1.35 9.56
N ILE A 189 -19.81 -1.87 8.63
CA ILE A 189 -19.89 -1.53 7.21
C ILE A 189 -20.86 -2.51 6.54
N GLU A 190 -22.06 -2.06 6.18
CA GLU A 190 -23.04 -2.90 5.47
C GLU A 190 -22.58 -3.22 4.05
N GLN A 191 -22.04 -2.23 3.36
CA GLN A 191 -21.47 -2.37 2.02
C GLN A 191 -20.13 -1.65 1.98
N ALA A 192 -19.03 -2.43 1.93
CA ALA A 192 -17.70 -1.86 1.80
C ALA A 192 -17.46 -1.39 0.36
N ASP A 193 -16.82 -0.23 0.23
CA ASP A 193 -16.29 0.22 -1.04
C ASP A 193 -15.17 -0.72 -1.51
N GLU A 194 -14.96 -0.76 -2.81
CA GLU A 194 -13.90 -1.59 -3.39
C GLU A 194 -12.52 -1.13 -2.91
N ILE A 195 -11.69 -2.10 -2.52
CA ILE A 195 -10.31 -1.90 -2.12
C ILE A 195 -9.38 -2.74 -3.00
N LYS A 196 -8.21 -2.20 -3.32
CA LYS A 196 -7.22 -2.86 -4.18
C LYS A 196 -5.95 -3.19 -3.38
N GLY A 197 -5.46 -4.41 -3.50
CA GLY A 197 -4.17 -4.82 -2.95
C GLY A 197 -3.20 -5.18 -4.07
N VAL A 198 -2.02 -4.57 -4.12
CA VAL A 198 -0.95 -4.90 -5.08
C VAL A 198 0.14 -5.67 -4.36
N ILE A 199 0.29 -6.97 -4.67
CA ILE A 199 1.14 -7.90 -3.93
C ILE A 199 2.40 -8.22 -4.72
N TYR A 200 3.53 -7.76 -4.21
CA TYR A 200 4.85 -8.05 -4.77
C TYR A 200 5.39 -9.38 -4.26
N SER A 201 5.94 -10.19 -5.15
CA SER A 201 6.49 -11.51 -4.80
C SER A 201 7.89 -11.45 -4.20
N LYS A 202 8.66 -10.39 -4.47
CA LYS A 202 10.06 -10.26 -4.05
C LYS A 202 10.36 -8.87 -3.52
N ARG A 203 11.15 -8.81 -2.45
CA ARG A 203 11.54 -7.52 -1.85
C ARG A 203 12.32 -6.60 -2.82
N SER A 204 13.16 -7.16 -3.69
CA SER A 204 13.85 -6.33 -4.69
C SER A 204 12.92 -5.59 -5.64
N HIS A 205 11.71 -6.10 -5.82
CA HIS A 205 10.70 -5.50 -6.70
C HIS A 205 9.91 -4.38 -6.00
N THR A 206 9.94 -4.33 -4.66
CA THR A 206 9.27 -3.26 -3.89
C THR A 206 10.11 -2.00 -3.75
N LEU A 207 11.39 -2.00 -4.14
CA LEU A 207 12.30 -0.87 -3.93
C LEU A 207 11.82 0.41 -4.61
N ASP A 208 11.24 0.27 -5.82
CA ASP A 208 10.71 1.38 -6.59
C ASP A 208 9.21 1.61 -6.34
N ALA A 209 8.54 0.59 -5.78
CA ALA A 209 7.09 0.58 -5.62
C ALA A 209 6.62 1.05 -4.24
N PHE A 210 7.39 0.81 -3.19
CA PHE A 210 7.04 1.24 -1.85
C PHE A 210 7.46 2.69 -1.60
N PRO A 211 6.75 3.41 -0.71
CA PRO A 211 7.15 4.74 -0.31
C PRO A 211 8.60 4.76 0.19
N GLN A 212 9.34 5.81 -0.13
CA GLN A 212 10.72 5.94 0.33
C GLN A 212 10.78 5.98 1.86
N GLN A 213 11.52 5.04 2.43
CA GLN A 213 11.75 4.92 3.85
C GLN A 213 13.13 5.43 4.22
N SER A 214 13.35 5.72 5.51
CA SER A 214 14.70 5.99 5.98
C SER A 214 15.61 4.79 5.68
N ARG A 215 16.89 5.04 5.39
CA ARG A 215 17.86 3.98 5.10
C ARG A 215 17.85 2.87 6.16
N THR A 216 17.82 3.24 7.44
CA THR A 216 17.81 2.29 8.56
C THR A 216 16.56 1.40 8.55
N THR A 217 15.37 1.98 8.26
CA THR A 217 14.11 1.26 8.17
C THR A 217 14.12 0.27 7.00
N THR A 218 14.65 0.68 5.85
CA THR A 218 14.81 -0.17 4.66
C THR A 218 15.77 -1.32 4.91
N GLU A 219 16.94 -1.06 5.50
CA GLU A 219 17.95 -2.08 5.81
C GLU A 219 17.46 -3.11 6.84
N GLN A 220 16.63 -2.70 7.78
CA GLN A 220 16.05 -3.62 8.80
C GLN A 220 14.77 -4.30 8.34
N GLN A 221 14.30 -4.03 7.11
CA GLN A 221 13.11 -4.66 6.52
C GLN A 221 11.87 -4.55 7.42
N THR A 222 11.68 -3.39 8.05
CA THR A 222 10.70 -3.18 9.11
C THR A 222 9.26 -3.29 8.61
N PHE A 223 8.99 -2.83 7.38
CA PHE A 223 7.64 -2.84 6.80
C PHE A 223 7.52 -3.86 5.66
N GLN A 224 6.37 -4.54 5.63
CA GLN A 224 6.00 -5.50 4.58
C GLN A 224 4.80 -5.04 3.75
N GLY A 225 4.11 -3.99 4.19
CA GLY A 225 2.99 -3.39 3.48
C GLY A 225 2.82 -1.92 3.80
N PHE A 226 1.98 -1.25 3.03
CA PHE A 226 1.58 0.15 3.17
C PHE A 226 0.17 0.34 2.64
N ALA A 227 -0.72 0.85 3.48
CA ALA A 227 -2.07 1.23 3.11
C ALA A 227 -2.19 2.72 2.79
N PHE A 228 -3.02 3.06 1.81
CA PHE A 228 -3.34 4.40 1.36
C PHE A 228 -4.87 4.57 1.36
N PRO A 229 -5.48 4.85 2.52
CA PRO A 229 -6.94 4.90 2.65
C PRO A 229 -7.60 5.88 1.68
N GLU A 230 -6.97 7.02 1.42
CA GLU A 230 -7.46 8.05 0.50
C GLU A 230 -7.51 7.61 -0.98
N ARG A 231 -6.93 6.44 -1.30
CA ARG A 231 -6.92 5.84 -2.65
C ARG A 231 -7.51 4.44 -2.66
N SER A 232 -8.02 3.96 -1.53
CA SER A 232 -8.56 2.60 -1.36
C SER A 232 -7.59 1.50 -1.85
N ILE A 233 -6.28 1.71 -1.69
CA ILE A 233 -5.24 0.79 -2.16
C ILE A 233 -4.23 0.48 -1.07
N PHE A 234 -3.69 -0.74 -1.09
CA PHE A 234 -2.49 -1.08 -0.31
C PHE A 234 -1.47 -1.83 -1.17
N LEU A 235 -0.22 -1.72 -0.78
CA LEU A 235 0.90 -2.48 -1.34
C LEU A 235 1.38 -3.48 -0.31
N GLY A 236 1.67 -4.71 -0.74
CA GLY A 236 2.14 -5.77 0.15
C GLY A 236 3.29 -6.59 -0.44
N LEU A 237 4.10 -7.19 0.44
CA LEU A 237 5.16 -8.13 0.08
C LEU A 237 4.77 -9.54 0.50
N GLY A 238 4.54 -10.41 -0.48
CA GLY A 238 4.13 -11.80 -0.27
C GLY A 238 2.63 -11.99 -0.13
N MET A 239 2.14 -13.13 -0.62
CA MET A 239 0.73 -13.53 -0.54
C MET A 239 0.41 -14.07 0.88
N GLU A 240 0.54 -13.22 1.88
CA GLU A 240 0.40 -13.53 3.30
C GLU A 240 -0.95 -13.07 3.83
N ARG A 241 -1.77 -14.03 4.35
CA ARG A 241 -3.11 -13.73 4.87
C ARG A 241 -3.11 -12.63 5.94
N GLY A 242 -2.17 -12.70 6.89
CA GLY A 242 -2.09 -11.75 7.98
C GLY A 242 -1.84 -10.34 7.48
N LEU A 243 -0.83 -10.17 6.59
CA LEU A 243 -0.53 -8.91 5.95
C LEU A 243 -1.74 -8.33 5.19
N ILE A 244 -2.40 -9.14 4.37
CA ILE A 244 -3.54 -8.69 3.57
C ILE A 244 -4.69 -8.22 4.47
N VAL A 245 -4.99 -8.93 5.56
CA VAL A 245 -6.01 -8.51 6.52
C VAL A 245 -5.60 -7.24 7.26
N HIS A 246 -4.33 -7.12 7.65
CA HIS A 246 -3.79 -5.93 8.32
C HIS A 246 -3.96 -4.67 7.45
N GLU A 247 -3.49 -4.73 6.19
CA GLU A 247 -3.60 -3.59 5.27
C GLU A 247 -5.06 -3.29 4.89
N SER A 248 -5.89 -4.32 4.71
CA SER A 248 -7.33 -4.14 4.48
C SER A 248 -8.02 -3.48 5.67
N ALA A 249 -7.56 -3.74 6.91
CA ALA A 249 -8.14 -3.13 8.11
C ALA A 249 -7.91 -1.62 8.15
N HIS A 250 -6.76 -1.11 7.73
CA HIS A 250 -6.50 0.33 7.57
C HIS A 250 -7.49 0.97 6.59
N LEU A 251 -7.65 0.36 5.40
CA LEU A 251 -8.54 0.90 4.37
C LEU A 251 -10.00 0.91 4.84
N MET A 252 -10.46 -0.21 5.42
CA MET A 252 -11.84 -0.32 5.89
C MET A 252 -12.12 0.54 7.13
N LEU A 253 -11.13 0.75 8.01
CA LEU A 253 -11.26 1.70 9.12
C LEU A 253 -11.44 3.13 8.58
N GLY A 254 -10.69 3.51 7.55
CA GLY A 254 -10.87 4.77 6.84
C GLY A 254 -12.27 4.93 6.27
N GLN A 255 -12.79 3.90 5.59
CA GLN A 255 -14.17 3.90 5.07
C GLN A 255 -15.22 4.05 6.19
N ALA A 256 -15.06 3.33 7.31
CA ALA A 256 -16.00 3.40 8.43
C ALA A 256 -16.05 4.78 9.09
N MET A 257 -14.93 5.48 9.12
CA MET A 257 -14.85 6.85 9.66
C MET A 257 -15.32 7.91 8.66
N GLY A 258 -15.10 7.69 7.36
CA GLY A 258 -15.50 8.63 6.30
C GLY A 258 -14.72 9.94 6.30
N ASP A 259 -15.14 10.86 5.42
CA ASP A 259 -14.37 12.08 5.07
C ASP A 259 -14.34 13.17 6.15
N ASN A 260 -15.24 13.14 7.11
CA ASN A 260 -15.31 14.15 8.19
C ASN A 260 -14.39 13.82 9.36
N ALA A 261 -13.78 12.63 9.38
CA ALA A 261 -12.90 12.22 10.45
C ALA A 261 -11.63 13.07 10.49
N LEU A 262 -11.18 13.39 11.70
CA LEU A 262 -9.85 13.94 11.91
C LEU A 262 -8.81 12.81 11.73
N PRO A 263 -7.53 13.18 11.46
CA PRO A 263 -6.48 12.18 11.33
C PRO A 263 -6.44 11.22 12.52
N THR A 264 -6.53 9.93 12.24
CA THR A 264 -6.52 8.87 13.26
C THR A 264 -5.15 8.78 13.90
N PRO A 265 -5.04 8.77 15.23
CA PRO A 265 -3.76 8.52 15.89
C PRO A 265 -3.23 7.14 15.52
N ALA A 266 -1.94 7.05 15.20
CA ALA A 266 -1.32 5.83 14.74
C ALA A 266 -1.46 4.64 15.73
N TRP A 267 -1.56 4.90 17.05
CA TRP A 267 -1.79 3.83 18.02
C TRP A 267 -3.16 3.13 17.84
N LEU A 268 -4.19 3.87 17.42
CA LEU A 268 -5.52 3.29 17.17
C LEU A 268 -5.55 2.56 15.84
N ASP A 269 -5.04 3.17 14.80
CA ASP A 269 -4.98 2.63 13.45
C ASP A 269 -4.17 1.31 13.40
N GLU A 270 -2.91 1.36 13.80
CA GLU A 270 -2.03 0.19 13.85
C GLU A 270 -2.47 -0.86 14.89
N GLY A 271 -3.05 -0.39 15.99
CA GLY A 271 -3.59 -1.27 17.03
C GLY A 271 -4.79 -2.06 16.54
N PHE A 272 -5.70 -1.42 15.78
CA PHE A 272 -6.85 -2.08 15.17
C PHE A 272 -6.42 -3.04 14.06
N ALA A 273 -5.56 -2.61 13.14
CA ALA A 273 -5.05 -3.47 12.08
C ALA A 273 -4.34 -4.71 12.65
N SER A 274 -3.48 -4.53 13.66
CA SER A 274 -2.83 -5.65 14.37
C SER A 274 -3.82 -6.54 15.13
N TYR A 275 -4.91 -5.99 15.69
CA TYR A 275 -5.95 -6.78 16.37
C TYR A 275 -6.74 -7.66 15.39
N MET A 276 -6.96 -7.18 14.18
CA MET A 276 -7.65 -7.92 13.12
C MET A 276 -6.74 -8.92 12.38
N ASP A 277 -5.42 -8.76 12.44
CA ASP A 277 -4.46 -9.66 11.79
C ASP A 277 -4.48 -11.07 12.43
N PRO A 278 -4.93 -12.11 11.70
CA PRO A 278 -5.04 -13.46 12.24
C PRO A 278 -3.68 -14.14 12.52
N SER A 279 -2.58 -13.56 12.08
CA SER A 279 -1.23 -14.08 12.34
C SER A 279 -0.65 -13.56 13.66
N VAL A 280 -1.18 -12.45 14.17
CA VAL A 280 -0.70 -11.80 15.38
C VAL A 280 -1.33 -12.44 16.62
N LYS A 281 -0.50 -12.77 17.60
CA LYS A 281 -0.96 -13.26 18.90
C LYS A 281 -1.06 -12.10 19.89
N ILE A 282 -2.23 -11.94 20.50
CA ILE A 282 -2.40 -11.01 21.60
C ILE A 282 -1.65 -11.56 22.81
N PHE A 283 -0.53 -10.94 23.16
CA PHE A 283 0.26 -11.34 24.33
C PHE A 283 -0.42 -10.90 25.61
N SER A 284 -0.81 -11.87 26.44
CA SER A 284 -1.31 -11.62 27.79
C SER A 284 -0.13 -11.28 28.72
N GLY A 285 0.32 -10.03 28.70
CA GLY A 285 0.92 -9.42 29.87
C GLY A 285 2.43 -9.46 30.11
N GLY A 286 3.27 -10.24 29.45
CA GLY A 286 4.64 -10.46 29.95
C GLY A 286 5.71 -9.40 29.59
N SER A 287 5.60 -8.72 28.46
CA SER A 287 6.72 -7.94 27.87
C SER A 287 6.57 -6.43 27.91
N LEU A 288 5.34 -5.91 28.04
CA LEU A 288 5.11 -4.47 28.02
C LEU A 288 5.51 -3.84 29.36
N ASN A 289 6.55 -3.00 29.33
CA ASN A 289 6.96 -2.24 30.48
C ASN A 289 6.01 -1.05 30.67
N SER A 290 5.57 -0.75 31.90
CA SER A 290 4.74 0.43 32.23
C SER A 290 5.41 1.79 31.91
N ARG A 291 6.65 1.77 31.45
CA ARG A 291 7.43 2.94 30.99
C ARG A 291 7.38 3.16 29.47
N THR A 292 6.40 2.62 28.77
CA THR A 292 6.18 2.93 27.35
C THR A 292 5.69 4.36 27.19
N ASN A 293 5.88 4.96 26.01
CA ASN A 293 5.34 6.29 25.68
C ASN A 293 3.84 6.36 26.01
N SER A 294 3.35 7.52 26.48
CA SER A 294 1.92 7.73 26.66
C SER A 294 1.18 7.60 25.32
N LEU A 295 -0.09 7.18 25.34
CA LEU A 295 -0.91 7.09 24.12
C LEU A 295 -1.01 8.44 23.41
N ARG A 296 -1.04 9.53 24.17
CA ARG A 296 -1.05 10.90 23.61
C ARG A 296 0.20 11.23 22.78
N ALA A 297 1.34 10.57 23.05
CA ALA A 297 2.56 10.71 22.28
C ALA A 297 2.68 9.71 21.11
N MET A 298 1.69 8.82 20.94
CA MET A 298 1.69 7.77 19.92
C MET A 298 0.79 8.13 18.71
N ASN A 299 0.77 9.42 18.31
CA ASN A 299 0.00 9.89 17.14
C ASN A 299 0.62 9.50 15.81
N THR A 300 1.93 9.23 15.79
CA THR A 300 2.68 8.78 14.61
C THR A 300 3.52 7.55 14.97
N VAL A 301 3.78 6.68 13.99
CA VAL A 301 4.68 5.55 14.18
C VAL A 301 6.09 6.08 14.46
N THR A 302 6.74 5.54 15.49
CA THR A 302 8.09 5.97 15.86
C THR A 302 9.12 5.65 14.77
N GLY A 303 9.98 6.63 14.46
CA GLY A 303 11.02 6.46 13.43
C GLY A 303 12.25 5.64 13.88
N THR A 304 12.31 5.16 15.13
CA THR A 304 13.45 4.37 15.61
C THR A 304 13.12 2.88 15.60
N PRO A 305 13.83 2.04 14.84
CA PRO A 305 13.54 0.61 14.69
C PRO A 305 13.41 -0.15 16.01
N HIS A 306 14.23 0.21 17.02
CA HIS A 306 14.16 -0.42 18.33
C HIS A 306 12.85 -0.18 19.08
N SER A 307 12.19 0.96 18.86
CA SER A 307 10.92 1.32 19.53
C SER A 307 9.70 0.95 18.70
N ILE A 308 9.84 0.62 17.39
CA ILE A 308 8.74 0.23 16.52
C ILE A 308 8.00 -0.99 17.09
N GLY A 309 8.71 -2.07 17.46
CA GLY A 309 8.10 -3.27 18.02
C GLY A 309 7.31 -3.00 19.31
N THR A 310 7.82 -2.13 20.18
CA THR A 310 7.13 -1.72 21.42
C THR A 310 5.88 -0.88 21.10
N PHE A 311 5.96 -0.01 20.07
CA PHE A 311 4.84 0.78 19.59
C PHE A 311 3.69 -0.11 19.13
N TYR A 312 3.93 -1.07 18.21
CA TYR A 312 2.92 -2.01 17.72
C TYR A 312 2.34 -2.88 18.84
N GLN A 313 3.19 -3.41 19.72
CA GLN A 313 2.74 -4.22 20.86
C GLN A 313 1.83 -3.42 21.81
N LYS A 314 2.16 -2.15 22.12
CA LYS A 314 1.30 -1.31 22.96
C LYS A 314 0.00 -0.99 22.24
N SER A 315 0.04 -0.58 20.99
CA SER A 315 -1.12 -0.26 20.15
C SER A 315 -2.12 -1.43 20.12
N LEU A 316 -1.66 -2.62 19.76
CA LEU A 316 -2.44 -3.86 19.80
C LEU A 316 -3.02 -4.14 21.19
N SER A 317 -2.21 -4.04 22.24
CA SER A 317 -2.62 -4.34 23.61
C SER A 317 -3.70 -3.37 24.11
N VAL A 318 -3.64 -2.09 23.72
CA VAL A 318 -4.66 -1.10 24.07
C VAL A 318 -5.97 -1.38 23.35
N VAL A 319 -5.94 -1.65 22.03
CA VAL A 319 -7.16 -1.98 21.28
C VAL A 319 -7.76 -3.30 21.79
N ALA A 320 -6.96 -4.32 22.04
CA ALA A 320 -7.44 -5.57 22.66
C ALA A 320 -8.07 -5.31 24.03
N PHE A 321 -7.47 -4.47 24.88
CA PHE A 321 -8.05 -4.07 26.16
C PHE A 321 -9.42 -3.38 25.98
N MET A 322 -9.56 -2.50 24.98
CA MET A 322 -10.81 -1.83 24.69
C MET A 322 -11.89 -2.83 24.26
N MET A 323 -11.54 -3.75 23.36
CA MET A 323 -12.45 -4.80 22.88
C MET A 323 -12.87 -5.78 23.99
N ASP A 324 -11.90 -6.25 24.80
CA ASP A 324 -12.15 -7.24 25.86
C ASP A 324 -12.94 -6.64 27.03
N ARG A 325 -12.60 -5.39 27.41
CA ARG A 325 -13.16 -4.77 28.63
C ARG A 325 -14.49 -4.09 28.41
N PHE A 326 -14.69 -3.46 27.25
CA PHE A 326 -15.87 -2.64 26.96
C PHE A 326 -16.74 -3.20 25.84
N GLY A 327 -16.21 -4.16 25.07
CA GLY A 327 -16.90 -4.83 23.98
C GLY A 327 -16.87 -4.07 22.65
N GLU A 328 -17.15 -4.79 21.58
CA GLU A 328 -17.13 -4.28 20.21
C GLU A 328 -18.13 -3.15 19.98
N THR A 329 -19.31 -3.20 20.60
CA THR A 329 -20.32 -2.15 20.47
C THR A 329 -19.81 -0.77 20.93
N GLN A 330 -18.99 -0.73 21.97
CA GLN A 330 -18.41 0.53 22.40
C GLN A 330 -17.30 0.99 21.47
N PHE A 331 -16.53 0.06 20.91
CA PHE A 331 -15.53 0.38 19.88
C PHE A 331 -16.21 0.94 18.63
N GLN A 332 -17.28 0.35 18.15
CA GLN A 332 -18.10 0.83 17.03
C GLN A 332 -18.60 2.26 17.25
N ARG A 333 -19.08 2.55 18.48
CA ARG A 333 -19.48 3.92 18.84
C ARG A 333 -18.32 4.90 18.81
N LEU A 334 -17.11 4.47 19.23
CA LEU A 334 -15.91 5.31 19.12
C LEU A 334 -15.62 5.65 17.67
N ILE A 335 -15.64 4.66 16.76
CA ILE A 335 -15.40 4.89 15.32
C ILE A 335 -16.46 5.85 14.75
N THR A 336 -17.74 5.66 15.13
CA THR A 336 -18.83 6.57 14.71
C THR A 336 -18.59 8.01 15.20
N GLU A 337 -18.20 8.22 16.45
CA GLU A 337 -17.92 9.54 17.01
C GLU A 337 -16.72 10.22 16.31
N LEU A 338 -15.67 9.44 15.99
CA LEU A 338 -14.52 9.92 15.24
C LEU A 338 -14.92 10.31 13.81
N GLY A 339 -15.75 9.50 13.15
CA GLY A 339 -16.30 9.78 11.82
C GLY A 339 -17.16 11.05 11.74
N GLN A 340 -17.74 11.48 12.86
CA GLN A 340 -18.45 12.76 12.97
C GLN A 340 -17.53 13.95 13.19
N GLY A 341 -16.20 13.79 13.14
CA GLY A 341 -15.20 14.83 13.32
C GLY A 341 -14.88 15.14 14.79
N SER A 342 -15.27 14.27 15.74
CA SER A 342 -14.87 14.42 17.12
C SER A 342 -13.37 14.19 17.29
N THR A 343 -12.73 14.98 18.17
CA THR A 343 -11.35 14.69 18.59
C THR A 343 -11.32 13.40 19.42
N MET A 344 -10.17 12.73 19.51
CA MET A 344 -10.01 11.50 20.29
C MET A 344 -10.45 11.66 21.74
N ASP A 345 -10.09 12.74 22.39
CA ASP A 345 -10.48 13.01 23.80
C ASP A 345 -12.00 13.15 23.96
N ILE A 346 -12.66 13.87 23.02
CA ILE A 346 -14.11 14.04 23.03
C ILE A 346 -14.81 12.69 22.79
N ALA A 347 -14.37 11.93 21.76
CA ALA A 347 -14.95 10.65 21.42
C ALA A 347 -14.80 9.65 22.57
N LEU A 348 -13.60 9.52 23.16
CA LEU A 348 -13.38 8.65 24.32
C LEU A 348 -14.22 9.06 25.52
N THR A 349 -14.33 10.36 25.81
CA THR A 349 -15.14 10.83 26.94
C THR A 349 -16.62 10.54 26.74
N ARG A 350 -17.16 10.72 25.53
CA ARG A 350 -18.56 10.42 25.21
C ARG A 350 -18.89 8.94 25.30
N VAL A 351 -17.99 8.10 24.79
CA VAL A 351 -18.24 6.66 24.66
C VAL A 351 -17.89 5.89 25.93
N TYR A 352 -16.77 6.23 26.57
CA TYR A 352 -16.23 5.48 27.69
C TYR A 352 -16.23 6.23 29.03
N GLY A 353 -16.47 7.55 29.00
CA GLY A 353 -16.47 8.38 30.21
C GLY A 353 -15.08 8.83 30.70
N PHE A 354 -14.06 8.73 29.87
CA PHE A 354 -12.69 9.18 30.15
C PHE A 354 -11.99 9.59 28.85
N ASP A 355 -10.95 10.42 28.97
CA ASP A 355 -10.10 10.88 27.86
C ASP A 355 -8.96 9.87 27.56
N ILE A 356 -8.03 10.26 26.68
CA ILE A 356 -6.89 9.41 26.27
C ILE A 356 -5.95 9.09 27.44
N ASP A 357 -5.76 10.03 28.38
CA ASP A 357 -4.91 9.81 29.56
C ASP A 357 -5.61 8.84 30.53
N GLY A 358 -6.94 8.95 30.65
CA GLY A 358 -7.78 8.01 31.39
C GLY A 358 -7.79 6.61 30.79
N LEU A 359 -7.72 6.47 29.45
CA LEU A 359 -7.56 5.19 28.77
C LEU A 359 -6.20 4.57 29.07
N ASP A 360 -5.12 5.35 28.91
CA ASP A 360 -3.74 4.88 29.15
C ASP A 360 -3.55 4.42 30.63
N ALA A 361 -4.09 5.15 31.57
CA ALA A 361 -4.04 4.79 32.99
C ALA A 361 -4.78 3.48 33.30
N ARG A 362 -5.98 3.28 32.73
CA ARG A 362 -6.77 2.04 32.93
C ARG A 362 -6.10 0.83 32.29
N TRP A 363 -5.58 0.98 31.07
CA TRP A 363 -4.80 -0.06 30.40
C TRP A 363 -3.57 -0.43 31.21
N ALA A 364 -2.79 0.55 31.71
CA ALA A 364 -1.61 0.30 32.52
C ALA A 364 -1.95 -0.43 33.83
N GLY A 365 -3.06 -0.09 34.47
CA GLY A 365 -3.58 -0.77 35.64
C GLY A 365 -3.95 -2.23 35.38
N GLU A 366 -4.59 -2.53 34.24
CA GLU A 366 -4.94 -3.89 33.82
C GLU A 366 -3.68 -4.74 33.59
N ILE A 367 -2.67 -4.19 32.89
CA ILE A 367 -1.40 -4.87 32.64
C ILE A 367 -0.66 -5.17 33.97
N ALA A 368 -0.65 -4.21 34.90
CA ALA A 368 -0.07 -4.41 36.23
C ALA A 368 -0.75 -5.54 37.00
N THR A 369 -2.09 -5.60 36.95
CA THR A 369 -2.90 -6.63 37.62
C THR A 369 -2.65 -8.01 37.02
N LYS A 370 -2.61 -8.14 35.68
CA LYS A 370 -2.31 -9.40 34.99
C LYS A 370 -0.91 -9.92 35.33
N ARG A 371 0.08 -9.04 35.49
CA ARG A 371 1.45 -9.42 35.93
C ARG A 371 1.50 -9.98 37.34
N THR A 372 0.73 -9.42 38.27
CA THR A 372 0.68 -9.91 39.66
C THR A 372 -0.13 -11.20 39.80
N ALA A 373 -1.05 -11.47 38.87
CA ALA A 373 -1.86 -12.68 38.86
C ALA A 373 -1.16 -13.89 38.19
N GLU A 374 -0.15 -13.67 37.35
CA GLU A 374 0.70 -14.78 36.91
C GLU A 374 1.44 -15.35 38.13
N PRO A 375 1.24 -16.65 38.47
CA PRO A 375 1.95 -17.23 39.57
C PRO A 375 3.46 -17.12 39.28
N SER A 376 4.18 -16.40 40.14
CA SER A 376 5.64 -16.43 40.12
C SER A 376 6.02 -17.91 40.09
N SER A 377 6.63 -18.33 38.97
CA SER A 377 7.14 -19.70 38.86
C SER A 377 7.84 -20.07 40.14
N PRO A 378 7.49 -21.16 40.83
CA PRO A 378 8.07 -21.50 42.09
C PRO A 378 9.57 -21.69 41.88
N GLY A 379 10.35 -20.85 42.55
CA GLY A 379 11.74 -21.02 42.77
C GLY A 379 12.59 -21.18 41.52
N ARG A 380 13.30 -20.10 41.18
CA ARG A 380 14.56 -20.21 40.44
C ARG A 380 15.36 -21.35 41.11
N LEU A 381 15.28 -22.56 40.54
CA LEU A 381 16.22 -23.59 40.82
C LEU A 381 17.58 -22.95 40.50
N THR A 382 18.45 -22.81 41.51
CA THR A 382 19.83 -22.44 41.28
C THR A 382 20.35 -23.35 40.18
N PRO A 383 20.94 -22.80 39.10
CA PRO A 383 21.44 -23.64 38.02
C PRO A 383 22.39 -24.67 38.63
N ASP A 384 22.08 -25.96 38.44
CA ASP A 384 23.00 -27.02 38.68
C ASP A 384 24.22 -26.77 37.77
N PRO A 385 25.42 -26.48 38.29
CA PRO A 385 26.56 -26.12 37.45
C PRO A 385 27.04 -27.26 36.56
N GLU A 386 26.46 -28.46 36.67
CA GLU A 386 26.92 -29.65 35.94
C GLU A 386 26.00 -30.09 34.78
N ARG A 387 24.87 -29.41 34.53
CA ARG A 387 24.04 -29.72 33.35
C ARG A 387 23.93 -28.53 32.40
N PRO A 388 24.59 -28.55 31.22
CA PRO A 388 24.38 -27.55 30.19
C PRO A 388 22.93 -27.62 29.74
N SER A 389 22.23 -26.46 29.75
CA SER A 389 20.84 -26.38 29.27
C SER A 389 20.78 -26.78 27.80
N PRO A 390 19.74 -27.54 27.38
CA PRO A 390 19.57 -27.94 25.97
C PRO A 390 19.54 -26.77 25.00
N ILE A 391 19.09 -25.60 25.46
CA ILE A 391 18.98 -24.37 24.68
C ILE A 391 20.36 -23.80 24.29
N LEU A 392 21.34 -23.89 25.20
CA LEU A 392 22.70 -23.42 24.91
C LEU A 392 23.42 -24.32 23.89
N LEU A 393 23.15 -25.63 23.92
CA LEU A 393 23.72 -26.58 22.95
C LEU A 393 23.13 -26.34 21.54
N PHE A 394 21.84 -26.07 21.46
CA PHE A 394 21.19 -25.82 20.17
C PHE A 394 21.66 -24.52 19.50
N ASN A 395 21.80 -23.44 20.28
CA ASN A 395 22.33 -22.17 19.78
C ASN A 395 23.82 -22.24 19.40
N SER A 396 24.61 -23.05 20.11
CA SER A 396 26.04 -23.23 19.80
C SER A 396 26.26 -23.92 18.45
N TRP A 397 25.41 -24.89 18.11
CA TRP A 397 25.50 -25.57 16.81
C TRP A 397 25.04 -24.69 15.65
N LEU A 398 24.01 -23.86 15.86
CA LEU A 398 23.56 -22.87 14.87
C LEU A 398 24.59 -21.78 14.62
N LEU A 399 25.24 -21.27 15.68
CA LEU A 399 26.32 -20.30 15.55
C LEU A 399 27.56 -20.92 14.88
N GLY A 400 27.92 -22.15 15.23
CA GLY A 400 29.03 -22.87 14.60
C GLY A 400 28.76 -23.14 13.11
N GLY A 401 27.56 -23.56 12.76
CA GLY A 401 27.14 -23.75 11.37
C GLY A 401 27.15 -22.47 10.56
N LEU A 402 26.67 -21.34 11.12
CA LEU A 402 26.69 -20.05 10.48
C LEU A 402 28.11 -19.52 10.25
N ILE A 403 29.00 -19.68 11.23
CA ILE A 403 30.42 -19.30 11.11
C ILE A 403 31.11 -20.12 10.02
N LEU A 404 30.86 -21.43 9.95
CA LEU A 404 31.42 -22.29 8.89
C LEU A 404 30.91 -21.93 7.52
N LEU A 405 29.61 -21.54 7.37
CA LEU A 405 29.04 -21.05 6.12
C LEU A 405 29.65 -19.72 5.67
N VAL A 406 29.84 -18.79 6.60
CA VAL A 406 30.46 -17.49 6.31
C VAL A 406 31.94 -17.66 5.93
N LEU A 407 32.70 -18.49 6.66
CA LEU A 407 34.10 -18.80 6.35
C LEU A 407 34.23 -19.54 5.01
N GLY A 408 33.29 -20.43 4.70
CA GLY A 408 33.22 -21.11 3.39
C GLY A 408 32.96 -20.14 2.26
N ALA A 409 32.01 -19.21 2.40
CA ALA A 409 31.70 -18.20 1.40
C ALA A 409 32.86 -17.21 1.17
N VAL A 410 33.51 -16.77 2.24
CA VAL A 410 34.70 -15.90 2.15
C VAL A 410 35.88 -16.62 1.48
N SER A 411 36.07 -17.90 1.78
CA SER A 411 37.13 -18.71 1.15
C SER A 411 36.86 -18.91 -0.34
N ILE A 412 35.63 -19.17 -0.74
CA ILE A 412 35.23 -19.29 -2.15
C ILE A 412 35.42 -17.96 -2.89
N GLN A 413 35.04 -16.82 -2.31
CA GLN A 413 35.26 -15.49 -2.89
C GLN A 413 36.76 -15.18 -3.01
N TYR A 414 37.56 -15.51 -2.00
CA TYR A 414 38.99 -15.31 -2.05
C TYR A 414 39.68 -16.14 -3.14
N VAL A 415 39.32 -17.43 -3.27
CA VAL A 415 39.83 -18.30 -4.35
C VAL A 415 39.36 -17.82 -5.72
N ALA A 416 38.08 -17.43 -5.84
CA ALA A 416 37.54 -16.89 -7.10
C ALA A 416 38.21 -15.57 -7.51
N SER A 417 38.59 -14.72 -6.55
CA SER A 417 39.33 -13.48 -6.83
C SER A 417 40.75 -13.74 -7.32
N LYS A 418 41.40 -14.81 -6.85
CA LYS A 418 42.74 -15.22 -7.27
C LYS A 418 42.78 -15.94 -8.63
N LEU A 419 41.65 -16.54 -9.04
CA LEU A 419 41.51 -17.30 -10.30
C LEU A 419 40.97 -16.45 -11.47
N ARG A 420 40.64 -15.16 -11.24
CA ARG A 420 40.30 -14.27 -12.35
C ARG A 420 41.53 -13.90 -13.14
N PRO A 421 41.63 -14.25 -14.43
CA PRO A 421 42.72 -13.77 -15.25
C PRO A 421 42.62 -12.24 -15.42
N GLU A 422 43.74 -11.54 -15.19
CA GLU A 422 43.87 -10.11 -15.50
C GLU A 422 43.58 -9.90 -17.01
N ARG A 423 42.37 -9.43 -17.31
CA ARG A 423 42.00 -8.96 -18.63
C ARG A 423 41.61 -7.52 -18.56
N TYR A 424 42.60 -6.62 -18.50
CA TYR A 424 42.46 -5.28 -19.10
C TYR A 424 43.87 -4.76 -19.48
N PRO A 425 44.06 -4.32 -20.73
CA PRO A 425 45.28 -3.59 -21.11
C PRO A 425 45.25 -2.21 -20.45
N LYS A 426 46.39 -1.77 -19.95
CA LYS A 426 46.59 -0.49 -19.27
C LYS A 426 46.74 0.70 -20.22
N ASP A 427 46.17 0.68 -21.42
CA ASP A 427 46.31 1.76 -22.38
C ASP A 427 44.91 2.20 -22.83
N GLY A 428 44.42 3.28 -22.24
CA GLY A 428 43.16 3.90 -22.68
C GLY A 428 42.29 4.60 -21.66
N LEU A 429 42.85 5.15 -20.57
CA LEU A 429 42.11 6.05 -19.69
C LEU A 429 41.83 7.38 -20.41
N GLN A 430 40.57 7.78 -20.44
CA GLN A 430 40.14 9.09 -20.92
C GLN A 430 40.57 10.18 -19.93
N PRO A 431 40.83 11.44 -20.37
CA PRO A 431 41.38 12.51 -19.50
C PRO A 431 40.56 12.88 -18.25
N TRP A 432 39.31 12.42 -18.14
CA TRP A 432 38.44 12.66 -16.96
C TRP A 432 38.48 11.54 -15.91
N GLU A 433 39.25 10.48 -16.12
CA GLU A 433 39.38 9.34 -15.21
C GLU A 433 40.66 9.37 -14.38
N ASP A 434 41.44 10.46 -14.46
CA ASP A 434 42.66 10.64 -13.68
C ASP A 434 42.33 11.38 -12.35
N PRO A 435 42.44 10.70 -11.21
CA PRO A 435 42.16 11.30 -9.89
C PRO A 435 43.15 12.41 -9.51
N ASP A 436 44.30 12.45 -10.14
CA ASP A 436 45.39 13.40 -9.78
C ASP A 436 45.28 14.76 -10.48
N LEU A 437 44.24 14.99 -11.29
CA LEU A 437 44.00 16.25 -12.00
C LEU A 437 43.21 17.31 -11.22
N TRP A 438 42.84 17.03 -9.94
CA TRP A 438 42.01 17.91 -9.14
C TRP A 438 42.67 18.46 -7.87
N ASP A 439 43.94 18.19 -7.65
CA ASP A 439 44.74 18.79 -6.59
C ASP A 439 45.71 19.82 -7.20
N ASP A 440 45.22 21.04 -7.40
CA ASP A 440 46.03 22.28 -7.39
C ASP A 440 45.06 23.46 -7.53
N ASP A 441 44.69 24.07 -6.44
CA ASP A 441 44.45 25.51 -6.27
C ASP A 441 44.11 25.82 -4.82
N ASP A 442 45.07 25.64 -3.93
CA ASP A 442 45.25 26.48 -2.75
C ASP A 442 45.99 27.74 -3.20
N ASP A 443 45.35 28.84 -3.01
CA ASP A 443 45.86 30.19 -2.74
C ASP A 443 44.98 31.25 -3.42
N LEU A 444 44.13 31.86 -2.64
CA LEU A 444 43.92 33.31 -2.67
C LEU A 444 43.16 33.75 -1.42
N ASN A 445 43.98 33.95 -0.38
CA ASN A 445 43.63 34.81 0.77
C ASN A 445 43.68 36.27 0.33
N SER A 446 42.65 37.06 0.59
CA SER A 446 42.80 38.40 1.26
C SER A 446 41.56 39.28 1.14
N ASN A 447 41.14 39.71 2.30
CA ASN A 447 40.72 41.06 2.69
C ASN A 447 39.43 41.70 2.16
N GLY A 448 38.48 41.85 3.13
CA GLY A 448 38.07 43.14 3.57
C GLY A 448 36.68 43.62 3.13
N PRO A 449 36.14 44.56 3.87
CA PRO A 449 34.79 44.49 4.39
C PRO A 449 33.82 45.43 3.64
N TYR A 450 32.56 45.06 3.67
CA TYR A 450 31.43 46.00 3.96
C TYR A 450 30.15 45.17 4.10
#